data_58a5f5409d765ba96998b4e43c58b670
#
_entry.id   58a5f5409d765ba96998b4e43c58b670
#
_cell.length_a   1.000
_cell.length_b   1.000
_cell.length_c   1.000
_cell.angle_alpha   90.00
_cell.angle_beta   90.00
_cell.angle_gamma   90.00
#
_symmetry.space_group_name_H-M   'P 1'
#
loop_
_entity.id
_entity.type
_entity.pdbx_description
1 polymer ?
#
loop_
_entity_poly.entity_id
_entity_poly.type
_entity_poly.pdbx_seq_one_letter_code
_entity_poly.pdbx_strand_id
1 'polypeptide(L)'
;MNQPLAYVHPGAKIAKNVVIEPFTTIHNNVIIGDGTWIGSNVTIMEGARIGKNCNIFPGAVIAAVPQDLKFGGEDSLAVIGDNCTIRECVTINRGTVASGQTTLGNNCLVMATAHIAHDCHIGDNAIIVNGVALAGHVIVGKHAIIGGLAAVHQFIHIGDHAMISGGSLVRKDVPPYTKSDRKSVV
;
A
#
# COMPACT_ATOMS: atom_id res chain seq x y z
N MET A 1 14.38 15.00 -9.99
CA MET A 1 14.35 16.49 -9.98
C MET A 1 13.01 16.93 -9.45
N ASN A 2 12.99 17.80 -8.43
CA ASN A 2 11.72 18.28 -7.88
C ASN A 2 11.17 19.39 -8.77
N GLN A 3 9.89 19.35 -9.08
CA GLN A 3 9.22 20.44 -9.78
C GLN A 3 9.01 21.64 -8.83
N PRO A 4 9.09 22.88 -9.33
CA PRO A 4 8.92 24.08 -8.48
C PRO A 4 7.61 24.15 -7.70
N LEU A 5 6.56 23.47 -8.19
CA LEU A 5 5.22 23.43 -7.56
C LEU A 5 5.01 22.21 -6.63
N ALA A 6 6.03 21.39 -6.40
CA ALA A 6 5.96 20.30 -5.41
C ALA A 6 6.46 20.80 -4.05
N TYR A 7 5.79 20.42 -2.98
CA TYR A 7 6.25 20.68 -1.63
C TYR A 7 6.95 19.45 -1.06
N VAL A 8 8.21 19.60 -0.68
CA VAL A 8 8.99 18.56 0.00
C VAL A 8 9.49 19.11 1.33
N HIS A 9 9.06 18.51 2.42
CA HIS A 9 9.49 18.93 3.76
C HIS A 9 11.00 18.76 3.92
N PRO A 10 11.73 19.71 4.52
CA PRO A 10 13.21 19.64 4.68
C PRO A 10 13.72 18.40 5.43
N GLY A 11 12.89 17.80 6.29
CA GLY A 11 13.23 16.58 7.01
C GLY A 11 12.99 15.27 6.22
N ALA A 12 12.48 15.35 4.99
CA ALA A 12 12.35 14.18 4.12
C ALA A 12 13.72 13.80 3.51
N LYS A 13 14.00 12.51 3.43
CA LYS A 13 15.23 11.95 2.84
C LYS A 13 14.92 11.39 1.45
N ILE A 14 15.24 12.15 0.42
CA ILE A 14 14.97 11.81 -0.97
C ILE A 14 16.27 11.43 -1.66
N ALA A 15 16.32 10.26 -2.30
CA ALA A 15 17.49 9.83 -3.06
C ALA A 15 17.70 10.68 -4.34
N LYS A 16 18.88 10.58 -4.97
CA LYS A 16 19.30 11.53 -6.03
C LYS A 16 18.45 11.47 -7.29
N ASN A 17 18.04 10.29 -7.72
CA ASN A 17 17.35 10.06 -9.01
C ASN A 17 15.83 9.95 -8.84
N VAL A 18 15.27 10.48 -7.76
CA VAL A 18 13.83 10.54 -7.56
C VAL A 18 13.25 11.68 -8.40
N VAL A 19 12.17 11.37 -9.12
CA VAL A 19 11.38 12.35 -9.86
C VAL A 19 10.11 12.64 -9.08
N ILE A 20 9.83 13.93 -8.82
CA ILE A 20 8.64 14.36 -8.10
C ILE A 20 7.90 15.36 -9.00
N GLU A 21 6.70 15.01 -9.41
CA GLU A 21 5.86 15.83 -10.30
C GLU A 21 5.13 16.94 -9.54
N PRO A 22 4.58 17.96 -10.25
CA PRO A 22 3.92 19.11 -9.64
C PRO A 22 2.76 18.73 -8.69
N PHE A 23 2.50 19.60 -7.71
CA PHE A 23 1.40 19.51 -6.74
C PHE A 23 1.49 18.30 -5.80
N THR A 24 2.62 17.61 -5.77
CA THR A 24 2.90 16.55 -4.81
C THR A 24 3.33 17.14 -3.48
N THR A 25 2.85 16.54 -2.38
CA THR A 25 3.20 16.94 -1.02
C THR A 25 3.91 15.79 -0.32
N ILE A 26 5.13 16.03 0.17
CA ILE A 26 5.92 15.06 0.95
C ILE A 26 6.18 15.64 2.34
N HIS A 27 5.70 14.93 3.35
CA HIS A 27 5.77 15.35 4.75
C HIS A 27 7.14 15.05 5.38
N ASN A 28 7.27 15.43 6.64
CA ASN A 28 8.44 15.12 7.47
C ASN A 28 8.62 13.59 7.63
N ASN A 29 9.83 13.16 8.04
CA ASN A 29 10.12 11.75 8.34
C ASN A 29 9.72 10.76 7.23
N VAL A 30 9.88 11.16 5.96
CA VAL A 30 9.69 10.33 4.77
C VAL A 30 11.05 9.91 4.22
N ILE A 31 11.17 8.66 3.75
CA ILE A 31 12.36 8.17 3.03
C ILE A 31 11.93 7.59 1.69
N ILE A 32 12.57 8.03 0.58
CA ILE A 32 12.28 7.57 -0.78
C ILE A 32 13.57 7.11 -1.44
N GLY A 33 13.56 5.85 -1.91
CA GLY A 33 14.68 5.20 -2.59
C GLY A 33 14.90 5.68 -4.02
N ASP A 34 16.08 5.38 -4.53
CA ASP A 34 16.58 5.83 -5.83
C ASP A 34 15.72 5.34 -7.00
N GLY A 35 15.64 6.13 -8.07
CA GLY A 35 14.90 5.79 -9.28
C GLY A 35 13.36 5.82 -9.17
N THR A 36 12.81 6.17 -8.01
CA THR A 36 11.36 6.24 -7.81
C THR A 36 10.76 7.46 -8.49
N TRP A 37 9.65 7.26 -9.20
CA TRP A 37 8.83 8.31 -9.80
C TRP A 37 7.55 8.53 -9.00
N ILE A 38 7.24 9.79 -8.72
CA ILE A 38 6.06 10.22 -7.97
C ILE A 38 5.28 11.18 -8.85
N GLY A 39 4.11 10.76 -9.26
CA GLY A 39 3.19 11.51 -10.11
C GLY A 39 2.60 12.74 -9.42
N SER A 40 1.91 13.56 -10.20
CA SER A 40 1.28 14.79 -9.70
C SER A 40 0.18 14.52 -8.67
N ASN A 41 -0.04 15.46 -7.75
CA ASN A 41 -1.09 15.38 -6.73
C ASN A 41 -1.00 14.13 -5.82
N VAL A 42 0.20 13.59 -5.62
CA VAL A 42 0.46 12.52 -4.64
C VAL A 42 0.69 13.14 -3.28
N THR A 43 0.17 12.51 -2.23
CA THR A 43 0.46 12.89 -0.85
C THR A 43 1.21 11.77 -0.15
N ILE A 44 2.44 12.04 0.30
CA ILE A 44 3.24 11.10 1.08
C ILE A 44 3.37 11.64 2.49
N MET A 45 2.69 10.98 3.41
CA MET A 45 2.58 11.40 4.79
C MET A 45 3.74 10.85 5.64
N GLU A 46 3.83 11.37 6.86
CA GLU A 46 4.85 11.00 7.82
C GLU A 46 4.88 9.50 8.10
N GLY A 47 6.09 8.93 8.21
CA GLY A 47 6.28 7.51 8.43
C GLY A 47 6.37 6.67 7.15
N ALA A 48 6.27 7.26 5.95
CA ALA A 48 6.47 6.53 4.71
C ALA A 48 7.94 6.12 4.52
N ARG A 49 8.15 4.89 4.10
CA ARG A 49 9.43 4.29 3.69
C ARG A 49 9.21 3.64 2.33
N ILE A 50 9.67 4.27 1.27
CA ILE A 50 9.45 3.84 -0.11
C ILE A 50 10.77 3.37 -0.68
N GLY A 51 10.76 2.16 -1.24
CA GLY A 51 11.92 1.53 -1.86
C GLY A 51 12.35 2.19 -3.17
N LYS A 52 13.19 1.49 -3.93
CA LYS A 52 13.76 1.94 -5.19
C LYS A 52 12.86 1.60 -6.36
N ASN A 53 13.00 2.39 -7.44
CA ASN A 53 12.35 2.13 -8.74
C ASN A 53 10.82 1.95 -8.64
N CYS A 54 10.19 2.58 -7.67
CA CYS A 54 8.73 2.56 -7.54
C CYS A 54 8.08 3.58 -8.46
N ASN A 55 6.85 3.30 -8.87
CA ASN A 55 6.01 4.24 -9.63
C ASN A 55 4.74 4.52 -8.83
N ILE A 56 4.56 5.76 -8.38
CA ILE A 56 3.40 6.19 -7.59
C ILE A 56 2.59 7.17 -8.42
N PHE A 57 1.38 6.78 -8.75
CA PHE A 57 0.51 7.49 -9.69
C PHE A 57 -0.35 8.57 -9.01
N PRO A 58 -0.91 9.50 -9.81
CA PRO A 58 -1.62 10.67 -9.29
C PRO A 58 -2.74 10.34 -8.30
N GLY A 59 -2.86 11.17 -7.28
CA GLY A 59 -3.90 11.07 -6.26
C GLY A 59 -3.68 9.98 -5.20
N ALA A 60 -2.59 9.21 -5.29
CA ALA A 60 -2.26 8.23 -4.24
C ALA A 60 -1.92 8.93 -2.92
N VAL A 61 -2.34 8.33 -1.80
CA VAL A 61 -2.03 8.78 -0.45
C VAL A 61 -1.31 7.67 0.31
N ILE A 62 -0.05 7.91 0.64
CA ILE A 62 0.82 6.93 1.29
C ILE A 62 1.08 7.32 2.74
N ALA A 63 1.02 6.34 3.64
CA ALA A 63 1.21 6.49 5.09
C ALA A 63 0.15 7.38 5.76
N ALA A 64 -1.08 7.39 5.24
CA ALA A 64 -2.18 8.08 5.91
C ALA A 64 -2.38 7.53 7.33
N VAL A 65 -2.88 8.40 8.20
CA VAL A 65 -3.26 8.03 9.57
C VAL A 65 -4.24 6.85 9.54
N PRO A 66 -4.04 5.81 10.38
CA PRO A 66 -4.97 4.70 10.48
C PRO A 66 -6.41 5.13 10.72
N GLN A 67 -7.35 4.49 10.04
CA GLN A 67 -8.80 4.67 10.28
C GLN A 67 -9.27 3.76 11.42
N ASP A 68 -8.51 3.75 12.51
CA ASP A 68 -8.80 2.99 13.73
C ASP A 68 -9.06 3.97 14.88
N LEU A 69 -10.20 3.84 15.53
CA LEU A 69 -10.58 4.69 16.67
C LEU A 69 -9.63 4.58 17.87
N LYS A 70 -8.82 3.53 17.92
CA LYS A 70 -7.81 3.30 18.97
C LYS A 70 -6.48 3.97 18.67
N PHE A 71 -6.27 4.48 17.44
CA PHE A 71 -5.03 5.11 17.07
C PHE A 71 -4.81 6.39 17.90
N GLY A 72 -3.74 6.40 18.72
CA GLY A 72 -3.43 7.50 19.65
C GLY A 72 -2.41 8.52 19.13
N GLY A 73 -1.97 8.39 17.87
CA GLY A 73 -0.93 9.26 17.28
C GLY A 73 0.49 8.69 17.43
N GLU A 74 0.62 7.40 17.71
CA GLU A 74 1.89 6.70 17.84
C GLU A 74 2.75 6.75 16.58
N ASP A 75 4.06 6.71 16.77
CA ASP A 75 5.02 6.60 15.68
C ASP A 75 4.90 5.22 15.01
N SER A 76 4.49 5.22 13.76
CA SER A 76 4.34 4.00 12.97
C SER A 76 4.68 4.25 11.50
N LEU A 77 4.84 3.18 10.73
CA LEU A 77 5.36 3.23 9.39
C LEU A 77 4.41 2.64 8.35
N ALA A 78 4.55 3.12 7.10
CA ALA A 78 4.14 2.41 5.89
C ALA A 78 5.40 2.11 5.08
N VAL A 79 5.75 0.84 4.95
CA VAL A 79 6.98 0.38 4.28
C VAL A 79 6.62 -0.25 2.95
N ILE A 80 7.14 0.30 1.87
CA ILE A 80 6.92 -0.15 0.50
C ILE A 80 8.26 -0.64 -0.04
N GLY A 81 8.30 -1.88 -0.52
CA GLY A 81 9.48 -2.49 -1.11
C GLY A 81 9.87 -1.88 -2.47
N ASP A 82 10.84 -2.50 -3.10
CA ASP A 82 11.39 -2.04 -4.39
C ASP A 82 10.48 -2.45 -5.57
N ASN A 83 10.58 -1.69 -6.68
CA ASN A 83 9.91 -1.96 -7.96
C ASN A 83 8.37 -2.05 -7.88
N CYS A 84 7.76 -1.39 -6.92
CA CYS A 84 6.31 -1.40 -6.77
C CYS A 84 5.65 -0.37 -7.68
N THR A 85 4.46 -0.74 -8.19
CA THR A 85 3.58 0.18 -8.93
C THR A 85 2.32 0.42 -8.12
N ILE A 86 2.10 1.67 -7.72
CA ILE A 86 0.93 2.11 -6.95
C ILE A 86 0.14 3.05 -7.83
N ARG A 87 -1.03 2.60 -8.27
CA ARG A 87 -1.87 3.31 -9.23
C ARG A 87 -2.69 4.43 -8.59
N GLU A 88 -3.49 5.06 -9.42
CA GLU A 88 -4.22 6.29 -9.12
C GLU A 88 -5.14 6.13 -7.90
N CYS A 89 -5.13 7.15 -7.03
CA CYS A 89 -6.03 7.24 -5.87
C CYS A 89 -5.96 6.03 -4.91
N VAL A 90 -4.87 5.27 -4.93
CA VAL A 90 -4.62 4.22 -3.92
C VAL A 90 -4.39 4.88 -2.57
N THR A 91 -4.90 4.27 -1.50
CA THR A 91 -4.64 4.72 -0.13
C THR A 91 -3.98 3.60 0.67
N ILE A 92 -2.87 3.91 1.33
CA ILE A 92 -2.14 2.99 2.22
C ILE A 92 -2.01 3.68 3.57
N ASN A 93 -2.60 3.10 4.61
CA ASN A 93 -2.42 3.59 5.97
C ASN A 93 -1.09 3.10 6.57
N ARG A 94 -0.51 3.88 7.46
CA ARG A 94 0.59 3.40 8.31
C ARG A 94 0.07 2.44 9.39
N GLY A 95 0.96 1.73 10.08
CA GLY A 95 0.58 0.81 11.15
C GLY A 95 0.03 1.49 12.39
N THR A 96 -0.36 0.67 13.37
CA THR A 96 -0.71 1.08 14.72
C THR A 96 0.32 0.53 15.72
N VAL A 97 0.09 0.73 17.02
CA VAL A 97 0.93 0.15 18.07
C VAL A 97 1.01 -1.40 18.00
N ALA A 98 0.03 -2.03 17.32
CA ALA A 98 -0.07 -3.49 17.27
C ALA A 98 1.08 -4.14 16.49
N SER A 99 1.47 -3.59 15.33
CA SER A 99 2.61 -4.08 14.56
C SER A 99 3.66 -3.00 14.26
N GLY A 100 3.35 -1.73 14.52
CA GLY A 100 4.20 -0.60 14.23
C GLY A 100 4.30 -0.24 12.76
N GLN A 101 3.79 -1.07 11.86
CA GLN A 101 3.91 -0.82 10.42
C GLN A 101 2.91 -1.57 9.55
N THR A 102 2.58 -0.97 8.41
CA THR A 102 1.97 -1.64 7.26
C THR A 102 3.06 -1.90 6.23
N THR A 103 3.11 -3.09 5.64
CA THR A 103 4.17 -3.45 4.68
C THR A 103 3.63 -3.90 3.35
N LEU A 104 4.28 -3.46 2.28
CA LEU A 104 4.11 -3.93 0.91
C LEU A 104 5.47 -4.46 0.43
N GLY A 105 5.53 -5.73 0.03
CA GLY A 105 6.74 -6.37 -0.47
C GLY A 105 7.24 -5.79 -1.78
N ASN A 106 8.22 -6.45 -2.40
CA ASN A 106 8.80 -6.02 -3.65
C ASN A 106 7.94 -6.43 -4.87
N ASN A 107 8.10 -5.70 -5.98
CA ASN A 107 7.47 -5.99 -7.27
C ASN A 107 5.93 -6.09 -7.21
N CYS A 108 5.29 -5.42 -6.27
CA CYS A 108 3.85 -5.44 -6.11
C CYS A 108 3.16 -4.47 -7.07
N LEU A 109 1.96 -4.84 -7.51
CA LEU A 109 1.06 -3.97 -8.27
C LEU A 109 -0.20 -3.70 -7.44
N VAL A 110 -0.40 -2.44 -7.06
CA VAL A 110 -1.62 -1.97 -6.41
C VAL A 110 -2.37 -1.10 -7.40
N MET A 111 -3.50 -1.61 -7.90
CA MET A 111 -4.27 -0.93 -8.94
C MET A 111 -5.16 0.17 -8.38
N ALA A 112 -5.71 0.97 -9.28
CA ALA A 112 -6.41 2.21 -8.95
C ALA A 112 -7.52 2.03 -7.89
N THR A 113 -7.61 3.00 -6.99
CA THR A 113 -8.61 3.12 -5.93
C THR A 113 -8.61 1.99 -4.89
N ALA A 114 -7.60 1.10 -4.89
CA ALA A 114 -7.48 0.11 -3.83
C ALA A 114 -7.10 0.75 -2.49
N HIS A 115 -7.56 0.14 -1.40
CA HIS A 115 -7.27 0.56 -0.04
C HIS A 115 -6.55 -0.54 0.73
N ILE A 116 -5.41 -0.19 1.35
CA ILE A 116 -4.66 -1.04 2.27
C ILE A 116 -4.70 -0.37 3.64
N ALA A 117 -5.45 -0.96 4.57
CA ALA A 117 -5.56 -0.46 5.93
C ALA A 117 -4.29 -0.72 6.76
N HIS A 118 -4.32 -0.25 7.99
CA HIS A 118 -3.22 -0.35 8.95
C HIS A 118 -2.83 -1.81 9.26
N ASP A 119 -1.57 -2.01 9.60
CA ASP A 119 -1.02 -3.31 10.03
C ASP A 119 -1.18 -4.45 9.01
N CYS A 120 -1.46 -4.13 7.74
CA CYS A 120 -1.46 -5.12 6.66
C CYS A 120 -0.04 -5.52 6.27
N HIS A 121 0.15 -6.80 5.93
CA HIS A 121 1.42 -7.32 5.42
C HIS A 121 1.20 -8.01 4.06
N ILE A 122 1.72 -7.38 3.01
CA ILE A 122 1.57 -7.85 1.63
C ILE A 122 2.91 -8.41 1.15
N GLY A 123 2.91 -9.67 0.73
CA GLY A 123 4.10 -10.36 0.22
C GLY A 123 4.54 -9.89 -1.16
N ASP A 124 5.77 -10.29 -1.54
CA ASP A 124 6.36 -9.93 -2.83
C ASP A 124 5.49 -10.40 -4.02
N ASN A 125 5.52 -9.64 -5.10
CA ASN A 125 4.83 -9.95 -6.36
C ASN A 125 3.31 -10.08 -6.23
N ALA A 126 2.70 -9.59 -5.16
CA ALA A 126 1.25 -9.59 -5.01
C ALA A 126 0.59 -8.55 -5.93
N ILE A 127 -0.62 -8.87 -6.39
CA ILE A 127 -1.43 -7.99 -7.22
C ILE A 127 -2.74 -7.67 -6.49
N ILE A 128 -2.93 -6.41 -6.18
CA ILE A 128 -4.16 -5.88 -5.56
C ILE A 128 -4.92 -5.12 -6.65
N VAL A 129 -6.00 -5.68 -7.14
CA VAL A 129 -6.71 -5.17 -8.30
C VAL A 129 -7.61 -3.97 -7.93
N ASN A 130 -8.15 -3.28 -8.92
CA ASN A 130 -8.93 -2.04 -8.76
C ASN A 130 -10.03 -2.14 -7.69
N GLY A 131 -10.08 -1.13 -6.82
CA GLY A 131 -11.14 -0.99 -5.82
C GLY A 131 -11.17 -2.06 -4.74
N VAL A 132 -10.10 -2.84 -4.59
CA VAL A 132 -9.97 -3.80 -3.46
C VAL A 132 -9.89 -3.05 -2.14
N ALA A 133 -10.61 -3.53 -1.12
CA ALA A 133 -10.51 -3.03 0.24
C ALA A 133 -9.94 -4.11 1.17
N LEU A 134 -8.73 -3.90 1.65
CA LEU A 134 -8.12 -4.71 2.70
C LEU A 134 -8.33 -4.02 4.04
N ALA A 135 -9.06 -4.64 4.95
CA ALA A 135 -9.22 -4.15 6.32
C ALA A 135 -7.93 -4.35 7.13
N GLY A 136 -7.87 -3.81 8.35
CA GLY A 136 -6.66 -3.89 9.18
C GLY A 136 -6.18 -5.31 9.48
N HIS A 137 -4.85 -5.47 9.63
CA HIS A 137 -4.20 -6.74 9.99
C HIS A 137 -4.35 -7.87 8.96
N VAL A 138 -4.68 -7.57 7.72
CA VAL A 138 -4.73 -8.58 6.65
C VAL A 138 -3.32 -8.96 6.22
N ILE A 139 -3.08 -10.27 6.10
CA ILE A 139 -1.84 -10.80 5.54
C ILE A 139 -2.13 -11.37 4.16
N VAL A 140 -1.38 -10.91 3.15
CA VAL A 140 -1.47 -11.40 1.77
C VAL A 140 -0.14 -12.04 1.41
N GLY A 141 -0.16 -13.30 1.04
CA GLY A 141 1.02 -14.08 0.66
C GLY A 141 1.65 -13.62 -0.66
N LYS A 142 2.84 -14.15 -0.94
CA LYS A 142 3.57 -13.87 -2.18
C LYS A 142 2.81 -14.37 -3.41
N HIS A 143 2.89 -13.61 -4.49
CA HIS A 143 2.23 -13.92 -5.76
C HIS A 143 0.70 -14.08 -5.66
N ALA A 144 0.08 -13.68 -4.57
CA ALA A 144 -1.38 -13.71 -4.46
C ALA A 144 -2.01 -12.62 -5.31
N ILE A 145 -3.19 -12.90 -5.84
CA ILE A 145 -3.97 -11.96 -6.66
C ILE A 145 -5.32 -11.72 -5.98
N ILE A 146 -5.59 -10.48 -5.61
CA ILE A 146 -6.88 -10.09 -5.04
C ILE A 146 -7.67 -9.39 -6.14
N GLY A 147 -8.71 -10.05 -6.62
CA GLY A 147 -9.53 -9.59 -7.74
C GLY A 147 -10.32 -8.31 -7.43
N GLY A 148 -10.60 -7.54 -8.47
CA GLY A 148 -11.18 -6.21 -8.34
C GLY A 148 -12.48 -6.17 -7.53
N LEU A 149 -12.68 -5.10 -6.76
CA LEU A 149 -13.84 -4.90 -5.88
C LEU A 149 -14.01 -5.98 -4.79
N ALA A 150 -12.99 -6.79 -4.53
CA ALA A 150 -13.02 -7.70 -3.40
C ALA A 150 -12.81 -6.92 -2.09
N ALA A 151 -13.50 -7.35 -1.03
CA ALA A 151 -13.32 -6.84 0.32
C ALA A 151 -12.83 -7.97 1.23
N VAL A 152 -11.74 -7.72 1.98
CA VAL A 152 -11.13 -8.69 2.88
C VAL A 152 -11.33 -8.20 4.32
N HIS A 153 -11.97 -9.03 5.13
CA HIS A 153 -12.22 -8.74 6.55
C HIS A 153 -10.89 -8.68 7.32
N GLN A 154 -10.87 -7.93 8.42
CA GLN A 154 -9.68 -7.81 9.29
C GLN A 154 -9.19 -9.16 9.81
N PHE A 155 -7.86 -9.26 10.01
CA PHE A 155 -7.16 -10.45 10.53
C PHE A 155 -7.16 -11.67 9.61
N ILE A 156 -7.58 -11.54 8.36
CA ILE A 156 -7.58 -12.65 7.41
C ILE A 156 -6.18 -12.88 6.82
N HIS A 157 -5.82 -14.16 6.68
CA HIS A 157 -4.63 -14.62 5.96
C HIS A 157 -5.02 -15.15 4.58
N ILE A 158 -4.41 -14.59 3.54
CA ILE A 158 -4.49 -15.10 2.17
C ILE A 158 -3.13 -15.70 1.83
N GLY A 159 -3.10 -17.00 1.56
CA GLY A 159 -1.86 -17.74 1.33
C GLY A 159 -1.16 -17.39 0.02
N ASP A 160 0.09 -17.84 -0.11
CA ASP A 160 0.89 -17.65 -1.32
C ASP A 160 0.20 -18.22 -2.56
N HIS A 161 0.33 -17.52 -3.70
CA HIS A 161 -0.26 -17.93 -4.97
C HIS A 161 -1.79 -18.12 -4.96
N ALA A 162 -2.48 -17.66 -3.92
CA ALA A 162 -3.94 -17.70 -3.89
C ALA A 162 -4.53 -16.66 -4.83
N MET A 163 -5.69 -16.97 -5.42
CA MET A 163 -6.43 -16.05 -6.27
C MET A 163 -7.83 -15.81 -5.71
N ILE A 164 -8.13 -14.59 -5.36
CA ILE A 164 -9.47 -14.14 -4.95
C ILE A 164 -10.19 -13.59 -6.17
N SER A 165 -11.36 -14.13 -6.49
CA SER A 165 -12.18 -13.63 -7.60
C SER A 165 -12.74 -12.23 -7.29
N GLY A 166 -12.96 -11.44 -8.34
CA GLY A 166 -13.51 -10.10 -8.21
C GLY A 166 -14.88 -10.06 -7.53
N GLY A 167 -15.15 -9.00 -6.75
CA GLY A 167 -16.39 -8.81 -6.01
C GLY A 167 -16.61 -9.78 -4.85
N SER A 168 -15.57 -10.50 -4.43
CA SER A 168 -15.66 -11.44 -3.29
C SER A 168 -15.62 -10.72 -1.95
N LEU A 169 -16.38 -11.23 -0.98
CA LEU A 169 -16.27 -10.84 0.42
C LEU A 169 -15.55 -11.95 1.19
N VAL A 170 -14.28 -11.75 1.51
CA VAL A 170 -13.42 -12.72 2.17
C VAL A 170 -13.52 -12.58 3.69
N ARG A 171 -14.05 -13.60 4.37
CA ARG A 171 -14.30 -13.60 5.82
C ARG A 171 -13.56 -14.70 6.58
N LYS A 172 -12.82 -15.54 5.86
CA LYS A 172 -12.01 -16.63 6.42
C LYS A 172 -10.67 -16.69 5.69
N ASP A 173 -9.70 -17.29 6.32
CA ASP A 173 -8.40 -17.54 5.73
C ASP A 173 -8.50 -18.34 4.43
N VAL A 174 -7.64 -18.01 3.48
CA VAL A 174 -7.58 -18.66 2.17
C VAL A 174 -6.26 -19.41 2.06
N PRO A 175 -6.29 -20.75 1.92
CA PRO A 175 -5.06 -21.53 1.80
C PRO A 175 -4.21 -21.16 0.58
N PRO A 176 -2.90 -21.41 0.61
CA PRO A 176 -2.04 -21.22 -0.56
C PRO A 176 -2.51 -22.02 -1.78
N TYR A 177 -2.20 -21.52 -2.98
CA TYR A 177 -2.48 -22.19 -4.26
C TYR A 177 -3.96 -22.47 -4.52
N THR A 178 -4.87 -21.75 -3.84
CA THR A 178 -6.32 -21.92 -4.03
C THR A 178 -6.90 -20.77 -4.82
N LYS A 179 -8.00 -21.04 -5.53
CA LYS A 179 -8.86 -20.04 -6.14
C LYS A 179 -10.14 -19.95 -5.33
N SER A 180 -10.40 -18.80 -4.75
CA SER A 180 -11.64 -18.49 -4.04
C SER A 180 -12.58 -17.74 -4.99
N ASP A 181 -13.83 -18.19 -5.11
CA ASP A 181 -14.84 -17.47 -5.86
C ASP A 181 -15.91 -16.89 -4.94
N ARG A 182 -16.86 -16.12 -5.52
CA ARG A 182 -17.90 -15.37 -4.81
C ARG A 182 -18.83 -16.27 -3.96
N LYS A 183 -18.93 -17.57 -4.25
CA LYS A 183 -19.86 -18.51 -3.59
C LYS A 183 -19.19 -19.39 -2.55
N SER A 184 -17.89 -19.50 -2.59
CA SER A 184 -17.14 -20.44 -1.76
C SER A 184 -15.90 -19.84 -1.15
N VAL A 185 -16.08 -18.98 -0.15
CA VAL A 185 -15.06 -18.90 0.90
C VAL A 185 -15.49 -19.95 1.93
N VAL A 186 -15.10 -21.16 1.67
CA VAL A 186 -15.30 -22.28 2.56
C VAL A 186 -14.33 -22.17 3.72
#